data_2b960f2060048d0d99991ea341d4d8fb
#
_entry.id   2b960f2060048d0d99991ea341d4d8fb
#
_cell.length_a   1.000
_cell.length_b   1.000
_cell.length_c   1.000
_cell.angle_alpha   90.00
_cell.angle_beta   90.00
_cell.angle_gamma   90.00
#
_symmetry.space_group_name_H-M   'P 1'
#
loop_
_entity.id
_entity.type
_entity.pdbx_description
1 polymer ?
#
loop_
_entity_poly.entity_id
_entity_poly.type
_entity_poly.pdbx_seq_one_letter_code
_entity_poly.pdbx_strand_id
1 'polypeptide(L)'
;KAAARFAATDPKDQRLTLHGVLVEASPAGIRLAATDGHALLVVRAAGEPDTDTWTGIIPVDVVKAALAWKGNKSLPIILIPGEPECRLTRATGEALVFVPVAGAFPNYRKVVPAAPDGKPSFFDPDLLVRFKRAAEDLGSNLGLFGLLPGGDGSGLVYLTADVVGVVMPTRSGGLAVADCAWARE
;
A
#
# COMPACT_ATOMS: atom_id res chain seq x y z
N LYS A 1 -5.06 7.22 0.45
CA LYS A 1 -4.36 7.75 -0.73
C LYS A 1 -3.05 6.99 -0.96
N ALA A 2 -2.12 6.95 0.02
CA ALA A 2 -0.84 6.27 -0.13
C ALA A 2 -1.00 4.81 -0.57
N ALA A 3 -1.86 4.01 0.09
CA ALA A 3 -2.08 2.61 -0.26
C ALA A 3 -2.56 2.42 -1.71
N ALA A 4 -3.47 3.26 -2.21
CA ALA A 4 -3.98 3.14 -3.57
C ALA A 4 -2.92 3.27 -4.68
N ARG A 5 -1.72 3.77 -4.36
CA ARG A 5 -0.59 3.81 -5.30
C ARG A 5 0.03 2.45 -5.56
N PHE A 6 -0.28 1.48 -4.72
CA PHE A 6 0.28 0.12 -4.78
C PHE A 6 -0.68 -0.90 -5.37
N ALA A 7 -1.94 -0.54 -5.60
CA ALA A 7 -2.87 -1.39 -6.32
C ALA A 7 -2.43 -1.56 -7.79
N ALA A 8 -2.69 -2.74 -8.36
CA ALA A 8 -2.47 -2.99 -9.77
C ALA A 8 -3.34 -2.04 -10.63
N THR A 9 -2.75 -1.54 -11.71
CA THR A 9 -3.43 -0.60 -12.63
C THR A 9 -3.41 -1.09 -14.08
N ASP A 10 -2.67 -2.16 -14.38
CA ASP A 10 -2.69 -2.74 -15.71
C ASP A 10 -4.02 -3.48 -15.94
N PRO A 11 -4.86 -3.06 -16.89
CA PRO A 11 -6.14 -3.69 -17.15
C PRO A 11 -6.02 -5.12 -17.68
N LYS A 12 -4.81 -5.53 -18.10
CA LYS A 12 -4.52 -6.91 -18.54
C LYS A 12 -4.20 -7.84 -17.39
N ASP A 13 -3.96 -7.31 -16.18
CA ASP A 13 -3.72 -8.14 -15.01
C ASP A 13 -5.02 -8.82 -14.58
N GLN A 14 -5.08 -10.13 -14.71
CA GLN A 14 -6.27 -10.94 -14.39
C GLN A 14 -6.48 -11.13 -12.88
N ARG A 15 -5.54 -10.70 -12.06
CA ARG A 15 -5.61 -10.77 -10.59
C ARG A 15 -6.49 -9.64 -10.04
N LEU A 16 -7.81 -9.75 -10.27
CA LEU A 16 -8.77 -8.68 -9.93
C LEU A 16 -8.65 -8.18 -8.49
N THR A 17 -8.32 -9.06 -7.55
CA THR A 17 -8.13 -8.70 -6.13
C THR A 17 -7.00 -7.72 -5.89
N LEU A 18 -6.04 -7.57 -6.82
CA LEU A 18 -4.96 -6.59 -6.74
C LEU A 18 -5.37 -5.20 -7.28
N HIS A 19 -6.50 -5.09 -8.00
CA HIS A 19 -7.02 -3.82 -8.51
C HIS A 19 -7.78 -3.01 -7.44
N GLY A 20 -7.53 -3.28 -6.18
CA GLY A 20 -8.19 -2.60 -5.07
C GLY A 20 -7.30 -2.43 -3.84
N VAL A 21 -7.88 -1.82 -2.85
CA VAL A 21 -7.30 -1.64 -1.52
C VAL A 21 -8.05 -2.55 -0.55
N LEU A 22 -7.35 -3.52 0.02
CA LEU A 22 -7.88 -4.31 1.12
C LEU A 22 -8.11 -3.41 2.32
N VAL A 23 -9.25 -3.55 2.96
CA VAL A 23 -9.57 -2.96 4.26
C VAL A 23 -9.91 -4.10 5.21
N GLU A 24 -9.20 -4.15 6.32
CA GLU A 24 -9.48 -5.03 7.45
C GLU A 24 -9.84 -4.16 8.65
N ALA A 25 -11.08 -4.20 9.07
CA ALA A 25 -11.56 -3.54 10.29
C ALA A 25 -11.85 -4.60 11.36
N SER A 26 -11.36 -4.39 12.56
CA SER A 26 -11.57 -5.27 13.71
C SER A 26 -11.44 -4.48 15.00
N PRO A 27 -11.81 -5.02 16.17
CA PRO A 27 -11.57 -4.36 17.45
C PRO A 27 -10.09 -4.00 17.72
N ALA A 28 -9.15 -4.65 17.02
CA ALA A 28 -7.72 -4.33 17.08
C ALA A 28 -7.32 -3.13 16.19
N GLY A 29 -8.27 -2.50 15.52
CA GLY A 29 -8.08 -1.35 14.64
C GLY A 29 -8.27 -1.66 13.16
N ILE A 30 -7.95 -0.68 12.34
CA ILE A 30 -8.15 -0.71 10.89
C ILE A 30 -6.79 -0.86 10.19
N ARG A 31 -6.70 -1.80 9.24
CA ARG A 31 -5.54 -1.93 8.34
C ARG A 31 -5.97 -1.79 6.90
N LEU A 32 -5.14 -1.12 6.13
CA LEU A 32 -5.27 -1.01 4.68
C LEU A 32 -4.05 -1.67 4.03
N ALA A 33 -4.26 -2.48 3.01
CA ALA A 33 -3.15 -3.05 2.24
C ALA A 33 -3.43 -2.97 0.75
N ALA A 34 -2.40 -2.72 -0.05
CA ALA A 34 -2.49 -2.78 -1.50
C ALA A 34 -1.16 -3.25 -2.09
N THR A 35 -1.23 -4.03 -3.16
CA THR A 35 -0.06 -4.56 -3.87
C THR A 35 -0.40 -4.82 -5.34
N ASP A 36 0.60 -4.77 -6.19
CA ASP A 36 0.56 -5.24 -7.58
C ASP A 36 1.36 -6.54 -7.77
N GLY A 37 1.91 -7.08 -6.66
CA GLY A 37 2.78 -8.25 -6.65
C GLY A 37 4.28 -7.92 -6.66
N HIS A 38 4.67 -6.67 -6.94
CA HIS A 38 6.07 -6.21 -6.94
C HIS A 38 6.39 -5.31 -5.75
N ALA A 39 5.42 -4.52 -5.33
CA ALA A 39 5.51 -3.71 -4.13
C ALA A 39 4.20 -3.79 -3.34
N LEU A 40 4.31 -3.68 -2.02
CA LEU A 40 3.19 -3.71 -1.07
C LEU A 40 3.29 -2.49 -0.18
N LEU A 41 2.14 -1.88 0.16
CA LEU A 41 2.04 -0.95 1.28
C LEU A 41 0.98 -1.43 2.25
N VAL A 42 1.31 -1.41 3.53
CA VAL A 42 0.40 -1.68 4.64
C VAL A 42 0.32 -0.45 5.52
N VAL A 43 -0.88 0.00 5.80
CA VAL A 43 -1.18 1.17 6.63
C VAL A 43 -2.02 0.73 7.81
N ARG A 44 -1.60 1.08 9.02
CA ARG A 44 -2.47 1.09 10.18
C ARG A 44 -3.20 2.43 10.17
N ALA A 45 -4.50 2.41 9.94
CA ALA A 45 -5.30 3.63 9.91
C ALA A 45 -5.75 4.01 11.32
N ALA A 46 -5.79 5.31 11.58
CA ALA A 46 -6.44 5.85 12.76
C ALA A 46 -7.96 5.65 12.62
N GLY A 47 -8.61 5.37 13.72
CA GLY A 47 -10.06 5.20 13.81
C GLY A 47 -10.42 3.92 14.56
N GLU A 48 -11.58 3.95 15.16
CA GLU A 48 -12.19 2.80 15.80
C GLU A 48 -13.29 2.27 14.88
N PRO A 49 -13.32 0.99 14.57
CA PRO A 49 -14.43 0.43 13.81
C PRO A 49 -15.68 0.35 14.71
N ASP A 50 -16.79 0.87 14.20
CA ASP A 50 -18.10 0.76 14.87
C ASP A 50 -18.71 -0.65 14.79
N THR A 51 -18.08 -1.53 14.03
CA THR A 51 -18.56 -2.89 13.76
C THR A 51 -17.57 -3.93 14.28
N ASP A 52 -18.07 -5.11 14.58
CA ASP A 52 -17.27 -6.20 15.14
C ASP A 52 -16.07 -6.55 14.25
N THR A 53 -16.31 -6.91 13.02
CA THR A 53 -15.23 -7.23 12.08
C THR A 53 -15.75 -7.13 10.65
N TRP A 54 -14.98 -6.46 9.79
CA TRP A 54 -15.27 -6.40 8.37
C TRP A 54 -13.98 -6.50 7.55
N THR A 55 -14.06 -7.24 6.46
CA THR A 55 -12.95 -7.35 5.51
C THR A 55 -13.50 -7.28 4.08
N GLY A 56 -12.90 -6.41 3.27
CA GLY A 56 -13.27 -6.28 1.87
C GLY A 56 -12.24 -5.52 1.06
N ILE A 57 -12.34 -5.65 -0.25
CA ILE A 57 -11.43 -5.00 -1.20
C ILE A 57 -12.20 -3.87 -1.90
N ILE A 58 -11.83 -2.63 -1.63
CA ILE A 58 -12.41 -1.47 -2.30
C ILE A 58 -11.73 -1.29 -3.65
N PRO A 59 -12.50 -1.28 -4.77
CA PRO A 59 -11.92 -1.04 -6.09
C PRO A 59 -11.10 0.25 -6.13
N VAL A 60 -9.94 0.24 -6.79
CA VAL A 60 -9.01 1.40 -6.79
C VAL A 60 -9.61 2.64 -7.44
N ASP A 61 -10.50 2.49 -8.41
CA ASP A 61 -11.24 3.59 -9.06
C ASP A 61 -12.23 4.26 -8.09
N VAL A 62 -12.91 3.47 -7.25
CA VAL A 62 -13.77 3.99 -6.17
C VAL A 62 -12.94 4.79 -5.16
N VAL A 63 -11.77 4.26 -4.76
CA VAL A 63 -10.85 4.99 -3.88
C VAL A 63 -10.41 6.30 -4.53
N LYS A 64 -10.03 6.28 -5.82
CA LYS A 64 -9.64 7.49 -6.55
C LYS A 64 -10.77 8.50 -6.65
N ALA A 65 -11.99 8.05 -6.91
CA ALA A 65 -13.18 8.91 -6.97
C ALA A 65 -13.45 9.57 -5.61
N ALA A 66 -13.39 8.83 -4.51
CA ALA A 66 -13.57 9.38 -3.16
C ALA A 66 -12.46 10.39 -2.80
N LEU A 67 -11.21 10.15 -3.22
CA LEU A 67 -10.11 11.09 -3.02
C LEU A 67 -10.22 12.37 -3.87
N ALA A 68 -10.98 12.33 -4.96
CA ALA A 68 -11.24 13.48 -5.82
C ALA A 68 -12.36 14.39 -5.31
N TRP A 69 -13.11 14.01 -4.26
CA TRP A 69 -14.13 14.85 -3.67
C TRP A 69 -13.57 16.22 -3.28
N LYS A 70 -14.35 17.25 -3.58
CA LYS A 70 -14.00 18.64 -3.30
C LYS A 70 -14.20 18.96 -1.81
N GLY A 71 -13.67 20.10 -1.35
CA GLY A 71 -13.86 20.58 0.00
C GLY A 71 -12.73 20.20 0.97
N ASN A 72 -13.06 20.14 2.26
CA ASN A 72 -12.06 19.90 3.32
C ASN A 72 -11.56 18.46 3.30
N LYS A 73 -10.33 18.28 2.82
CA LYS A 73 -9.67 16.96 2.72
C LYS A 73 -9.27 16.36 4.08
N SER A 74 -9.34 17.15 5.16
CA SER A 74 -9.10 16.66 6.51
C SER A 74 -10.29 15.91 7.11
N LEU A 75 -11.47 16.02 6.49
CA LEU A 75 -12.63 15.25 6.95
C LEU A 75 -12.45 13.78 6.59
N PRO A 76 -12.74 12.87 7.53
CA PRO A 76 -12.61 11.44 7.31
C PRO A 76 -13.59 10.97 6.23
N ILE A 77 -13.18 9.94 5.51
CA ILE A 77 -14.06 9.14 4.66
C ILE A 77 -14.50 7.95 5.50
N ILE A 78 -15.81 7.78 5.63
CA ILE A 78 -16.43 6.73 6.42
C ILE A 78 -16.81 5.60 5.47
N LEU A 79 -16.41 4.38 5.79
CA LEU A 79 -16.86 3.17 5.12
C LEU A 79 -18.04 2.59 5.89
N ILE A 80 -19.14 2.41 5.19
CA ILE A 80 -20.35 1.75 5.71
C ILE A 80 -20.45 0.40 4.98
N PRO A 81 -20.19 -0.72 5.67
CA PRO A 81 -20.39 -2.05 5.11
C PRO A 81 -21.85 -2.31 4.74
N GLY A 82 -22.08 -3.18 3.76
CA GLY A 82 -23.39 -3.63 3.33
C GLY A 82 -23.26 -4.83 2.39
N GLU A 83 -24.36 -5.50 2.10
CA GLU A 83 -24.42 -6.66 1.21
C GLU A 83 -25.57 -6.48 0.18
N PRO A 84 -25.27 -6.56 -1.11
CA PRO A 84 -23.95 -6.73 -1.73
C PRO A 84 -23.14 -5.42 -1.85
N GLU A 85 -23.76 -4.28 -1.50
CA GLU A 85 -23.22 -2.94 -1.74
C GLU A 85 -22.72 -2.31 -0.45
N CYS A 86 -21.50 -1.79 -0.50
CA CYS A 86 -20.92 -0.93 0.50
C CYS A 86 -21.02 0.54 0.09
N ARG A 87 -20.83 1.44 1.05
CA ARG A 87 -20.84 2.88 0.79
C ARG A 87 -19.63 3.57 1.40
N LEU A 88 -18.99 4.44 0.64
CA LEU A 88 -18.09 5.47 1.18
C LEU A 88 -18.87 6.77 1.29
N THR A 89 -18.72 7.46 2.41
CA THR A 89 -19.37 8.75 2.62
C THR A 89 -18.46 9.72 3.36
N ARG A 90 -18.81 11.00 3.31
CA ARG A 90 -18.18 12.08 4.06
C ARG A 90 -19.25 12.94 4.71
N ALA A 91 -18.93 13.58 5.83
CA ALA A 91 -19.86 14.44 6.58
C ALA A 91 -20.44 15.62 5.75
N THR A 92 -19.79 15.97 4.64
CA THR A 92 -20.24 16.99 3.68
C THR A 92 -21.32 16.51 2.70
N GLY A 93 -21.72 15.25 2.78
CA GLY A 93 -22.83 14.67 2.01
C GLY A 93 -22.43 13.90 0.76
N GLU A 94 -21.13 13.89 0.38
CA GLU A 94 -20.68 13.04 -0.71
C GLU A 94 -20.82 11.57 -0.34
N ALA A 95 -21.22 10.76 -1.30
CA ALA A 95 -21.35 9.32 -1.15
C ALA A 95 -21.03 8.59 -2.46
N LEU A 96 -20.41 7.42 -2.34
CA LEU A 96 -20.18 6.47 -3.42
C LEU A 96 -20.67 5.10 -2.95
N VAL A 97 -21.49 4.46 -3.76
CA VAL A 97 -21.91 3.07 -3.57
C VAL A 97 -21.05 2.20 -4.46
N PHE A 98 -20.60 1.07 -3.95
CA PHE A 98 -19.76 0.13 -4.67
C PHE A 98 -19.95 -1.30 -4.18
N VAL A 99 -19.66 -2.26 -5.04
CA VAL A 99 -19.55 -3.67 -4.68
C VAL A 99 -18.07 -3.97 -4.43
N PRO A 100 -17.70 -4.57 -3.29
CA PRO A 100 -16.33 -5.02 -3.05
C PRO A 100 -15.85 -5.97 -4.13
N VAL A 101 -14.54 -5.93 -4.46
CA VAL A 101 -13.96 -6.88 -5.40
C VAL A 101 -14.08 -8.29 -4.82
N ALA A 102 -14.68 -9.20 -5.59
CA ALA A 102 -14.83 -10.59 -5.17
C ALA A 102 -13.49 -11.33 -5.16
N GLY A 103 -13.31 -12.22 -4.18
CA GLY A 103 -12.13 -13.05 -4.04
C GLY A 103 -11.27 -12.71 -2.83
N ALA A 104 -10.28 -13.56 -2.56
CA ALA A 104 -9.38 -13.40 -1.44
C ALA A 104 -8.16 -12.53 -1.82
N PHE A 105 -7.90 -11.48 -1.05
CA PHE A 105 -6.66 -10.74 -1.17
C PHE A 105 -5.47 -11.62 -0.77
N PRO A 106 -4.31 -11.53 -1.45
CA PRO A 106 -3.12 -12.30 -1.08
C PRO A 106 -2.74 -12.13 0.39
N ASN A 107 -2.27 -13.21 1.02
CA ASN A 107 -1.80 -13.12 2.40
C ASN A 107 -0.50 -12.31 2.47
N TYR A 108 -0.64 -11.00 2.51
CA TYR A 108 0.47 -10.05 2.52
C TYR A 108 1.37 -10.19 3.75
N ARG A 109 0.86 -10.72 4.86
CA ARG A 109 1.65 -10.92 6.10
C ARG A 109 2.81 -11.87 5.89
N LYS A 110 2.68 -12.83 4.95
CA LYS A 110 3.74 -13.79 4.63
C LYS A 110 4.93 -13.17 3.87
N VAL A 111 4.71 -12.03 3.21
CA VAL A 111 5.77 -11.37 2.42
C VAL A 111 6.44 -10.22 3.17
N VAL A 112 5.90 -9.80 4.31
CA VAL A 112 6.54 -8.83 5.20
C VAL A 112 7.69 -9.54 5.92
N PRO A 113 8.96 -9.20 5.66
CA PRO A 113 10.08 -9.88 6.28
C PRO A 113 10.17 -9.53 7.77
N ALA A 114 10.36 -10.54 8.61
CA ALA A 114 10.53 -10.33 10.05
C ALA A 114 11.84 -9.61 10.37
N ALA A 115 12.92 -9.97 9.64
CA ALA A 115 14.23 -9.34 9.74
C ALA A 115 14.92 -9.44 8.38
N PRO A 116 14.99 -8.36 7.61
CA PRO A 116 15.84 -8.32 6.41
C PRO A 116 17.30 -8.52 6.79
N ASP A 117 18.05 -9.26 5.95
CA ASP A 117 19.44 -9.63 6.27
C ASP A 117 20.45 -8.50 6.01
N GLY A 118 20.00 -7.38 5.45
CA GLY A 118 20.83 -6.21 5.16
C GLY A 118 21.76 -6.37 3.96
N LYS A 119 21.72 -7.51 3.28
CA LYS A 119 22.57 -7.72 2.11
C LYS A 119 22.14 -6.85 0.93
N PRO A 120 23.09 -6.43 0.10
CA PRO A 120 22.81 -5.64 -1.09
C PRO A 120 21.75 -6.31 -1.98
N SER A 121 20.83 -5.50 -2.49
CA SER A 121 19.74 -5.90 -3.37
C SER A 121 19.62 -4.89 -4.51
N PHE A 122 19.14 -5.35 -5.65
CA PHE A 122 18.81 -4.48 -6.77
C PHE A 122 17.30 -4.27 -6.77
N PHE A 123 16.88 -3.03 -6.89
CA PHE A 123 15.46 -2.68 -6.94
C PHE A 123 15.16 -1.86 -8.19
N ASP A 124 14.00 -2.06 -8.75
CA ASP A 124 13.46 -1.19 -9.80
C ASP A 124 13.22 0.22 -9.22
N PRO A 125 13.87 1.26 -9.78
CA PRO A 125 13.68 2.64 -9.31
C PRO A 125 12.23 3.10 -9.35
N ASP A 126 11.42 2.65 -10.31
CA ASP A 126 10.02 3.03 -10.43
C ASP A 126 9.18 2.51 -9.24
N LEU A 127 9.53 1.35 -8.69
CA LEU A 127 8.93 0.85 -7.46
C LEU A 127 9.30 1.74 -6.28
N LEU A 128 10.56 2.18 -6.18
CA LEU A 128 11.03 3.06 -5.10
C LEU A 128 10.37 4.45 -5.17
N VAL A 129 10.16 4.99 -6.36
CA VAL A 129 9.43 6.27 -6.55
C VAL A 129 8.02 6.21 -5.98
N ARG A 130 7.36 5.04 -5.98
CA ARG A 130 6.03 4.88 -5.37
C ARG A 130 6.06 5.09 -3.87
N PHE A 131 7.11 4.61 -3.18
CA PHE A 131 7.30 4.85 -1.73
C PHE A 131 7.59 6.32 -1.43
N LYS A 132 8.43 6.98 -2.25
CA LYS A 132 8.61 8.43 -2.15
C LYS A 132 7.28 9.17 -2.20
N ARG A 133 6.46 8.89 -3.21
CA ARG A 133 5.14 9.52 -3.36
C ARG A 133 4.17 9.15 -2.23
N ALA A 134 4.26 7.95 -1.69
CA ALA A 134 3.47 7.54 -0.53
C ALA A 134 3.90 8.31 0.73
N ALA A 135 5.19 8.50 0.94
CA ALA A 135 5.72 9.32 2.04
C ALA A 135 5.24 10.79 1.93
N GLU A 136 5.25 11.36 0.74
CA GLU A 136 4.69 12.70 0.47
C GLU A 136 3.19 12.77 0.81
N ASP A 137 2.41 11.74 0.44
CA ASP A 137 0.98 11.63 0.78
C ASP A 137 0.74 11.54 2.29
N LEU A 138 1.72 11.09 3.06
CA LEU A 138 1.71 10.99 4.52
C LEU A 138 2.29 12.23 5.23
N GLY A 139 2.65 13.27 4.47
CA GLY A 139 3.11 14.55 4.99
C GLY A 139 4.63 14.72 5.04
N SER A 140 5.42 13.80 4.49
CA SER A 140 6.86 13.99 4.33
C SER A 140 7.15 15.00 3.22
N ASN A 141 7.69 16.17 3.57
CA ASN A 141 8.02 17.22 2.59
C ASN A 141 9.08 16.79 1.56
N LEU A 142 9.96 15.84 1.94
CA LEU A 142 11.05 15.36 1.09
C LEU A 142 10.76 13.98 0.49
N GLY A 143 9.62 13.35 0.85
CA GLY A 143 9.31 11.99 0.43
C GLY A 143 10.30 10.95 0.98
N LEU A 144 10.85 11.19 2.18
CA LEU A 144 11.84 10.30 2.79
C LEU A 144 11.19 9.00 3.26
N PHE A 145 11.90 7.91 3.08
CA PHE A 145 11.59 6.59 3.62
C PHE A 145 12.89 5.83 3.93
N GLY A 146 12.82 4.90 4.88
CA GLY A 146 13.93 3.97 5.15
C GLY A 146 13.76 2.69 4.36
N LEU A 147 14.86 2.09 3.91
CA LEU A 147 14.87 0.80 3.22
C LEU A 147 15.90 -0.12 3.87
N LEU A 148 15.46 -1.30 4.29
CA LEU A 148 16.32 -2.40 4.70
C LEU A 148 16.27 -3.46 3.60
N PRO A 149 17.36 -3.65 2.85
CA PRO A 149 17.42 -4.67 1.82
C PRO A 149 17.46 -6.07 2.41
N GLY A 150 16.96 -7.05 1.69
CA GLY A 150 16.89 -8.46 2.10
C GLY A 150 17.66 -9.42 1.18
N GLY A 151 18.71 -8.95 0.52
CA GLY A 151 19.45 -9.77 -0.44
C GLY A 151 18.56 -10.23 -1.59
N ASP A 152 18.42 -11.55 -1.75
CA ASP A 152 17.49 -12.16 -2.74
C ASP A 152 16.03 -12.14 -2.25
N GLY A 153 15.79 -11.83 -0.99
CA GLY A 153 14.48 -11.68 -0.40
C GLY A 153 13.93 -10.25 -0.53
N SER A 154 12.68 -10.06 -0.11
CA SER A 154 12.04 -8.74 -0.16
C SER A 154 12.71 -7.73 0.76
N GLY A 155 12.82 -6.48 0.30
CA GLY A 155 13.23 -5.36 1.13
C GLY A 155 12.07 -4.82 1.95
N LEU A 156 12.36 -4.38 3.17
CA LEU A 156 11.40 -3.74 4.07
C LEU A 156 11.55 -2.23 4.01
N VAL A 157 10.43 -1.53 3.79
CA VAL A 157 10.38 -0.07 3.66
C VAL A 157 9.65 0.51 4.86
N TYR A 158 10.26 1.48 5.51
CA TYR A 158 9.68 2.22 6.63
C TYR A 158 9.30 3.64 6.18
N LEU A 159 8.04 4.00 6.34
CA LEU A 159 7.56 5.35 6.05
C LEU A 159 7.21 6.09 7.34
N THR A 160 6.42 5.46 8.22
CA THR A 160 6.05 5.97 9.55
C THR A 160 5.92 4.80 10.53
N ALA A 161 5.63 5.07 11.80
CA ALA A 161 5.33 4.03 12.78
C ALA A 161 4.11 3.16 12.41
N ASP A 162 3.20 3.72 11.62
CA ASP A 162 1.95 3.06 11.21
C ASP A 162 1.91 2.65 9.74
N VAL A 163 3.01 2.85 9.00
CA VAL A 163 3.06 2.56 7.56
C VAL A 163 4.36 1.87 7.20
N VAL A 164 4.22 0.65 6.73
CA VAL A 164 5.33 -0.16 6.23
C VAL A 164 5.06 -0.60 4.80
N GLY A 165 6.13 -0.76 4.06
CA GLY A 165 6.09 -1.29 2.71
C GLY A 165 7.02 -2.48 2.53
N VAL A 166 6.78 -3.20 1.46
CA VAL A 166 7.67 -4.28 1.00
C VAL A 166 7.94 -4.05 -0.47
N VAL A 167 9.19 -4.21 -0.88
CA VAL A 167 9.61 -4.13 -2.28
C VAL A 167 10.33 -5.41 -2.67
N MET A 168 9.91 -6.01 -3.78
CA MET A 168 10.56 -7.19 -4.32
C MET A 168 11.86 -6.80 -5.02
N PRO A 169 12.96 -7.54 -4.80
CA PRO A 169 14.21 -7.29 -5.51
C PRO A 169 14.04 -7.65 -6.99
N THR A 170 14.76 -6.93 -7.82
CA THR A 170 14.90 -7.22 -9.25
C THR A 170 16.15 -8.06 -9.46
N ARG A 171 16.09 -9.04 -10.37
CA ARG A 171 17.28 -9.80 -10.76
C ARG A 171 18.32 -8.85 -11.32
N SER A 172 19.57 -8.99 -10.88
CA SER A 172 20.67 -8.09 -11.23
C SER A 172 21.02 -8.06 -12.73
N GLY A 173 20.52 -9.03 -13.52
CA GLY A 173 20.85 -9.12 -14.94
C GLY A 173 22.36 -9.30 -15.20
N GLY A 174 23.09 -9.82 -14.21
CA GLY A 174 24.56 -9.96 -14.28
C GLY A 174 25.32 -8.80 -13.65
N LEU A 175 24.63 -7.76 -13.13
CA LEU A 175 25.28 -6.72 -12.31
C LEU A 175 25.76 -7.34 -11.00
N ALA A 176 27.00 -7.12 -10.66
CA ALA A 176 27.59 -7.48 -9.37
C ALA A 176 27.71 -6.22 -8.50
N VAL A 177 27.70 -6.41 -7.18
CA VAL A 177 28.13 -5.35 -6.27
C VAL A 177 29.61 -5.11 -6.52
N ALA A 178 29.97 -3.97 -7.11
CA ALA A 178 31.32 -3.64 -7.46
C ALA A 178 32.15 -3.29 -6.20
N ASP A 179 33.41 -3.66 -6.19
CA ASP A 179 34.35 -3.04 -5.27
C ASP A 179 34.54 -1.58 -5.67
N CYS A 180 34.30 -0.67 -4.74
CA CYS A 180 34.42 0.78 -4.92
C CYS A 180 35.70 1.33 -4.28
N ALA A 181 36.70 0.51 -4.00
CA ALA A 181 37.97 0.94 -3.37
C ALA A 181 38.65 2.05 -4.19
N TRP A 182 38.62 1.96 -5.52
CA TRP A 182 39.13 2.96 -6.46
C TRP A 182 38.56 4.40 -6.25
N ALA A 183 37.37 4.52 -5.73
CA ALA A 183 36.71 5.83 -5.51
C ALA A 183 37.20 6.52 -4.21
N ARG A 184 38.10 5.89 -3.46
CA ARG A 184 38.69 6.40 -2.21
C ARG A 184 40.17 6.75 -2.34
N GLU A 185 40.74 6.51 -3.49
CA GLU A 185 42.09 6.91 -3.89
C GLU A 185 42.13 8.32 -4.46
#